data_f7232b995e036d8123de92cfdbe7141d
#
_entry.id   f7232b995e036d8123de92cfdbe7141d
#
_cell.length_a   1.000
_cell.length_b   1.000
_cell.length_c   1.000
_cell.angle_alpha   90.00
_cell.angle_beta   90.00
_cell.angle_gamma   90.00
#
_symmetry.space_group_name_H-M   'P 1'
#
loop_
_entity.id
_entity.type
_entity.pdbx_description
1 polymer ?
#
loop_
_entity_poly.entity_id
_entity_poly.type
_entity_poly.pdbx_seq_one_letter_code
_entity_poly.pdbx_strand_id
1 'polypeptide(L)' 'MSQDKQHIDLELKSDQVEYLESMVTKYALPDTGKALRCLIDHARSEPDQERKIFEVVRCLGC' A
#
# COMPACT_ATOMS: atom_id res chain seq x y z
N MET A 1 -15.57 7.20 14.28
CA MET A 1 -14.61 6.70 13.31
C MET A 1 -15.20 5.58 12.48
N SER A 2 -15.10 5.70 11.19
CA SER A 2 -15.67 4.70 10.31
C SER A 2 -14.83 3.44 10.30
N GLN A 3 -15.49 2.32 10.42
CA GLN A 3 -14.85 1.01 10.34
C GLN A 3 -15.28 0.28 9.08
N ASP A 4 -15.99 0.97 8.21
CA ASP A 4 -16.49 0.34 7.00
C ASP A 4 -15.32 0.04 6.08
N LYS A 5 -15.22 -1.22 5.69
CA LYS A 5 -14.24 -1.66 4.72
C LYS A 5 -14.95 -1.93 3.43
N GLN A 6 -14.41 -1.40 2.37
CA GLN A 6 -14.97 -1.63 1.05
C GLN A 6 -14.11 -2.62 0.31
N HIS A 7 -14.76 -3.49 -0.43
CA HIS A 7 -14.06 -4.48 -1.22
C HIS A 7 -13.70 -3.84 -2.56
N ILE A 8 -12.42 -3.70 -2.82
CA ILE A 8 -11.95 -3.05 -4.04
C ILE A 8 -11.02 -3.99 -4.76
N ASP A 9 -11.27 -4.20 -6.04
CA ASP A 9 -10.40 -5.02 -6.87
C ASP A 9 -9.32 -4.14 -7.46
N LEU A 10 -8.06 -4.55 -7.26
CA LEU A 10 -6.92 -3.82 -7.77
C LEU A 10 -6.05 -4.76 -8.57
N GLU A 11 -5.50 -4.21 -9.65
CA GLU A 11 -4.49 -4.93 -10.41
C GLU A 11 -3.13 -4.42 -9.99
N LEU A 12 -2.31 -5.33 -9.53
CA LEU A 12 -0.95 -5.02 -9.11
C LEU A 12 0.01 -5.85 -9.95
N LYS A 13 1.20 -5.31 -10.13
CA LYS A 13 2.24 -6.08 -10.80
C LYS A 13 2.70 -7.21 -9.89
N SER A 14 3.19 -8.28 -10.52
CA SER A 14 3.60 -9.45 -9.76
C SER A 14 4.64 -9.12 -8.69
N ASP A 15 5.61 -8.27 -9.03
CA ASP A 15 6.64 -7.92 -8.06
C ASP A 15 6.07 -7.08 -6.92
N GLN A 16 5.02 -6.32 -7.18
CA GLN A 16 4.36 -5.56 -6.13
C GLN A 16 3.64 -6.50 -5.16
N VAL A 17 2.98 -7.52 -5.70
CA VAL A 17 2.32 -8.51 -4.85
C VAL A 17 3.35 -9.25 -4.02
N GLU A 18 4.46 -9.64 -4.62
CA GLU A 18 5.52 -10.33 -3.90
C GLU A 18 6.08 -9.47 -2.79
N TYR A 19 6.22 -8.18 -3.04
CA TYR A 19 6.69 -7.26 -2.02
C TYR A 19 5.75 -7.23 -0.82
N LEU A 20 4.45 -7.12 -1.10
CA LEU A 20 3.46 -7.09 -0.01
C LEU A 20 3.48 -8.41 0.77
N GLU A 21 3.60 -9.53 0.08
CA GLU A 21 3.67 -10.82 0.76
C GLU A 21 4.91 -10.92 1.61
N SER A 22 6.02 -10.36 1.14
CA SER A 22 7.25 -10.32 1.94
C SER A 22 7.04 -9.53 3.22
N MET A 23 6.31 -8.43 3.12
CA MET A 23 6.04 -7.61 4.30
C MET A 23 5.14 -8.33 5.28
N VAL A 24 4.18 -9.09 4.77
CA VAL A 24 3.31 -9.88 5.63
C VAL A 24 4.15 -10.85 6.46
N THR A 25 5.09 -11.54 5.82
CA THR A 25 5.95 -12.47 6.51
C THR A 25 6.92 -11.76 7.45
N LYS A 26 7.54 -10.70 6.97
CA LYS A 26 8.57 -10.01 7.73
C LYS A 26 8.03 -9.39 9.01
N TYR A 27 6.83 -8.85 8.95
CA TYR A 27 6.25 -8.13 10.08
C TYR A 27 5.07 -8.87 10.71
N ALA A 28 4.87 -10.11 10.32
CA ALA A 28 3.82 -10.97 10.88
C ALA A 28 2.45 -10.30 10.78
N LEU A 29 2.14 -9.78 9.60
CA LEU A 29 0.85 -9.16 9.37
C LEU A 29 -0.20 -10.22 9.05
N PRO A 30 -1.47 -9.91 9.25
CA PRO A 30 -2.53 -10.90 8.99
C PRO A 30 -2.71 -11.21 7.50
N ASP A 31 -2.52 -10.22 6.62
CA ASP A 31 -2.67 -10.44 5.19
C ASP A 31 -2.06 -9.29 4.40
N THR A 32 -2.07 -9.42 3.07
CA THR A 32 -1.50 -8.39 2.21
C THR A 32 -2.34 -7.12 2.24
N GLY A 33 -3.63 -7.25 2.50
CA GLY A 33 -4.49 -6.07 2.63
C GLY A 33 -4.04 -5.18 3.76
N LYS A 34 -3.63 -5.80 4.87
CA LYS A 34 -3.12 -5.03 6.00
C LYS A 34 -1.85 -4.29 5.62
N ALA A 35 -0.96 -4.96 4.89
CA ALA A 35 0.27 -4.32 4.44
C ALA A 35 -0.04 -3.10 3.58
N LEU A 36 -0.98 -3.24 2.68
CA LEU A 36 -1.36 -2.14 1.80
C LEU A 36 -2.01 -1.00 2.58
N ARG A 37 -2.87 -1.34 3.53
CA ARG A 37 -3.51 -0.30 4.35
C ARG A 37 -2.48 0.47 5.17
N CYS A 38 -1.45 -0.20 5.64
CA CYS A 38 -0.39 0.48 6.38
C CYS A 38 0.34 1.48 5.50
N LEU A 39 0.60 1.12 4.25
CA LEU A 39 1.24 2.03 3.32
C LEU A 39 0.37 3.26 3.08
N ILE A 40 -0.93 3.04 2.88
CA ILE A 40 -1.86 4.13 2.64
C ILE A 40 -1.93 5.04 3.85
N ASP A 41 -2.02 4.47 5.04
CA ASP A 41 -2.12 5.26 6.25
C ASP A 41 -0.85 6.07 6.46
N HIS A 42 0.30 5.51 6.16
CA HIS A 42 1.55 6.23 6.29
C HIS A 42 1.58 7.43 5.34
N ALA A 43 1.19 7.22 4.09
CA ALA A 43 1.17 8.29 3.11
C ALA A 43 0.23 9.42 3.55
N ARG A 44 -0.93 9.03 4.07
CA ARG A 44 -1.92 10.03 4.49
C ARG A 44 -1.44 10.86 5.68
N SER A 45 -0.67 10.26 6.57
CA SER A 45 -0.21 10.95 7.77
C SER A 45 1.09 11.71 7.55
N GLU A 46 1.75 11.53 6.41
CA GLU A 46 3.02 12.16 6.11
C GLU A 46 2.91 12.91 4.79
N PRO A 47 2.48 14.17 4.82
CA PRO A 47 2.28 14.92 3.59
C PRO A 47 3.52 15.01 2.70
N ASP A 48 4.71 15.06 3.30
CA ASP A 48 5.94 15.12 2.52
C ASP A 48 6.14 13.82 1.73
N GLN A 49 5.81 12.69 2.34
CA GLN A 49 5.94 11.41 1.68
C GLN A 49 4.88 11.26 0.59
N GLU A 50 3.67 11.70 0.88
CA GLU A 50 2.60 11.66 -0.10
C GLU A 50 3.00 12.42 -1.36
N ARG A 51 3.58 13.59 -1.17
CA ARG A 51 4.00 14.40 -2.31
C ARG A 51 5.06 13.68 -3.12
N LYS A 52 6.03 13.09 -2.45
CA LYS A 52 7.09 12.38 -3.16
C LYS A 52 6.53 11.21 -3.96
N ILE A 53 5.55 10.53 -3.39
CA ILE A 53 4.96 9.37 -4.05
C ILE A 53 4.18 9.77 -5.29
N PHE A 54 3.38 10.82 -5.19
CA PHE A 54 2.41 11.11 -6.24
C PHE A 54 2.84 12.22 -7.18
N GLU A 55 3.74 13.10 -6.75
CA GLU A 55 4.19 14.19 -7.61
C GLU A 55 5.52 13.89 -8.29
N VAL A 56 6.44 13.28 -7.55
CA VAL A 56 7.79 13.08 -8.05
C VAL A 56 7.94 11.76 -8.78
N VAL A 57 7.39 10.71 -8.20
CA VAL A 57 7.57 9.38 -8.75
C VAL A 57 6.55 9.12 -9.83
N ARG A 58 7.04 8.88 -11.02
CA ARG A 58 6.17 8.50 -12.13
C ARG A 58 5.69 7.07 -11.92
N CYS A 59 4.58 6.77 -12.54
CA CYS A 59 4.02 5.44 -12.47
C CYS A 59 4.85 4.53 -13.38
N LEU A 60 5.80 3.84 -12.81
CA LEU A 60 6.75 3.06 -13.58
C LEU A 60 6.16 1.84 -14.26
N GLY A 61 4.97 1.49 -13.92
CA GLY A 61 4.36 0.32 -14.48
C GLY A 61 3.00 0.56 -15.07
N CYS A 62 2.68 1.78 -15.26
CA CYS A 62 1.37 2.12 -15.81
C CYS A 62 1.23 1.74 -17.27
#